data_42d6832f1198ec6cb31810cef60581cd
#
_entry.id   42d6832f1198ec6cb31810cef60581cd
#
_cell.length_a   1.000
_cell.length_b   1.000
_cell.length_c   1.000
_cell.angle_alpha   90.00
_cell.angle_beta   90.00
_cell.angle_gamma   90.00
#
_symmetry.space_group_name_H-M   'P 1'
#
loop_
_entity.id
_entity.type
_entity.pdbx_description
1 polymer ?
#
loop_
_entity_poly.entity_id
_entity_poly.type
_entity_poly.pdbx_seq_one_letter_code
_entity_poly.pdbx_strand_id
1 'polypeptide(L)'
;MPERTCVCCRKKSEKENLIRLSEIENKYVFDEKMNIQNRGFYICQNSSCVEKLSKHKKYNIEIIELMKIMKKIQNKKKNILDIIKPMLNSNFFVFGVDDNIELIKKDKIKLIILPKDIKEKYIDEFKRICEKNKISIIFIKSKKSLIELFNRDVNVVGIFDKKVVRGILNKVEVTDEDIRIS
;
A
#
# COMPACT_ATOMS: atom_id res chain seq x y z
N MET A 1 7.80 13.67 -16.32
CA MET A 1 7.05 12.49 -16.83
C MET A 1 5.88 12.97 -17.69
N PRO A 2 5.47 12.25 -18.74
CA PRO A 2 4.41 12.74 -19.62
C PRO A 2 3.05 12.69 -18.90
N GLU A 3 2.40 13.83 -18.81
CA GLU A 3 1.04 13.95 -18.32
C GLU A 3 0.01 13.36 -19.29
N ARG A 4 -1.07 12.82 -18.76
CA ARG A 4 -2.22 12.32 -19.50
C ARG A 4 -3.50 12.85 -18.88
N THR A 5 -4.57 12.88 -19.68
CA THR A 5 -5.87 13.40 -19.27
C THR A 5 -6.87 12.27 -19.10
N CYS A 6 -7.57 12.26 -17.96
CA CYS A 6 -8.69 11.35 -17.74
C CYS A 6 -9.85 11.68 -18.68
N VAL A 7 -10.35 10.70 -19.46
CA VAL A 7 -11.47 10.90 -20.38
C VAL A 7 -12.79 11.17 -19.65
N CYS A 8 -12.92 10.72 -18.41
CA CYS A 8 -14.16 10.84 -17.61
C CYS A 8 -14.31 12.18 -16.88
N CYS A 9 -13.24 12.65 -16.21
CA CYS A 9 -13.30 13.89 -15.40
C CYS A 9 -12.38 15.00 -15.88
N ARG A 10 -11.65 14.78 -16.98
CA ARG A 10 -10.72 15.74 -17.61
C ARG A 10 -9.54 16.18 -16.76
N LYS A 11 -9.33 15.60 -15.57
CA LYS A 11 -8.17 15.86 -14.74
C LYS A 11 -6.89 15.39 -15.46
N LYS A 12 -5.86 16.23 -15.45
CA LYS A 12 -4.50 15.87 -15.88
C LYS A 12 -3.75 15.24 -14.72
N SER A 13 -2.95 14.24 -15.01
CA SER A 13 -2.09 13.56 -14.05
C SER A 13 -0.97 12.82 -14.77
N GLU A 14 0.07 12.46 -14.04
CA GLU A 14 1.13 11.60 -14.54
C GLU A 14 0.56 10.26 -15.00
N LYS A 15 1.13 9.68 -16.06
CA LYS A 15 0.71 8.41 -16.66
C LYS A 15 0.54 7.28 -15.63
N GLU A 16 1.43 7.20 -14.64
CA GLU A 16 1.48 6.16 -13.62
C GLU A 16 0.33 6.25 -12.60
N ASN A 17 -0.22 7.47 -12.43
CA ASN A 17 -1.34 7.71 -11.53
C ASN A 17 -2.71 7.48 -12.20
N LEU A 18 -2.72 6.99 -13.43
CA LEU A 18 -3.91 6.73 -14.22
C LEU A 18 -4.00 5.25 -14.60
N ILE A 19 -5.18 4.79 -14.91
CA ILE A 19 -5.45 3.49 -15.51
C ILE A 19 -5.50 3.69 -17.02
N ARG A 20 -4.76 2.86 -17.76
CA ARG A 20 -4.80 2.82 -19.21
C ARG A 20 -5.75 1.73 -19.70
N LEU A 21 -6.55 2.07 -20.69
CA LEU A 21 -7.29 1.10 -21.49
C LEU A 21 -6.78 1.21 -22.94
N SER A 22 -6.48 0.07 -23.55
CA SER A 22 -5.97 -0.01 -24.92
C SER A 22 -6.97 -0.71 -25.83
N GLU A 23 -7.04 -0.26 -27.07
CA GLU A 23 -7.95 -0.82 -28.07
C GLU A 23 -7.37 -2.09 -28.69
N ILE A 24 -8.14 -3.19 -28.65
CA ILE A 24 -7.83 -4.46 -29.31
C ILE A 24 -9.12 -4.93 -30.01
N GLU A 25 -9.06 -5.14 -31.33
CA GLU A 25 -10.20 -5.64 -32.12
C GLU A 25 -11.50 -4.88 -31.88
N ASN A 26 -11.44 -3.54 -31.90
CA ASN A 26 -12.57 -2.64 -31.65
C ASN A 26 -13.19 -2.74 -30.24
N LYS A 27 -12.49 -3.34 -29.29
CA LYS A 27 -12.85 -3.35 -27.86
C LYS A 27 -11.76 -2.72 -27.03
N TYR A 28 -12.13 -2.15 -25.88
CA TYR A 28 -11.16 -1.59 -24.95
C TYR A 28 -10.90 -2.55 -23.79
N VAL A 29 -9.65 -2.95 -23.64
CA VAL A 29 -9.19 -3.85 -22.58
C VAL A 29 -8.33 -3.09 -21.56
N PHE A 30 -8.35 -3.54 -20.34
CA PHE A 30 -7.51 -2.98 -19.27
C PHE A 30 -6.04 -3.33 -19.49
N ASP A 31 -5.20 -2.32 -19.79
CA ASP A 31 -3.77 -2.43 -19.98
C ASP A 31 -3.03 -2.23 -18.65
N GLU A 32 -3.00 -3.26 -17.83
CA GLU A 32 -2.44 -3.19 -16.48
C GLU A 32 -0.96 -2.82 -16.46
N LYS A 33 -0.18 -3.37 -17.39
CA LYS A 33 1.27 -3.15 -17.49
C LYS A 33 1.63 -1.94 -18.36
N MET A 34 0.66 -1.28 -18.98
CA MET A 34 0.85 -0.16 -19.90
C MET A 34 1.82 -0.44 -21.07
N ASN A 35 1.85 -1.69 -21.55
CA ASN A 35 2.78 -2.16 -22.58
C ASN A 35 2.11 -2.47 -23.92
N ILE A 36 0.79 -2.39 -24.03
CA ILE A 36 0.07 -2.58 -25.29
C ILE A 36 0.33 -1.37 -26.20
N GLN A 37 0.86 -1.60 -27.41
CA GLN A 37 1.25 -0.53 -28.34
C GLN A 37 0.10 -0.01 -29.22
N ASN A 38 -1.14 -0.25 -28.86
CA ASN A 38 -2.32 0.21 -29.59
C ASN A 38 -2.79 1.57 -29.08
N ARG A 39 -3.75 2.15 -29.81
CA ARG A 39 -4.47 3.33 -29.33
C ARG A 39 -5.14 3.02 -28.00
N GLY A 40 -5.20 4.03 -27.12
CA GLY A 40 -5.79 3.87 -25.83
C GLY A 40 -6.11 5.19 -25.19
N PHE A 41 -6.77 5.14 -24.04
CA PHE A 41 -7.09 6.31 -23.24
C PHE A 41 -6.83 6.03 -21.75
N TYR A 42 -6.97 7.09 -20.96
CA TYR A 42 -6.66 7.05 -19.53
C TYR A 42 -7.85 7.49 -18.69
N ILE A 43 -8.01 6.86 -17.53
CA ILE A 43 -8.97 7.25 -16.48
C ILE A 43 -8.30 7.34 -15.12
N CYS A 44 -8.88 8.12 -14.21
CA CYS A 44 -8.41 8.16 -12.82
C CYS A 44 -8.61 6.82 -12.12
N GLN A 45 -7.72 6.52 -11.17
CA GLN A 45 -7.80 5.33 -10.32
C GLN A 45 -8.85 5.53 -9.20
N ASN A 46 -10.09 5.83 -9.57
CA ASN A 46 -11.20 5.94 -8.61
C ASN A 46 -12.50 5.39 -9.18
N SER A 47 -13.39 4.95 -8.29
CA SER A 47 -14.66 4.31 -8.63
C SER A 47 -15.59 5.22 -9.43
N SER A 48 -15.63 6.52 -9.13
CA SER A 48 -16.50 7.48 -9.84
C SER A 48 -16.13 7.63 -11.32
N CYS A 49 -14.83 7.56 -11.67
CA CYS A 49 -14.42 7.57 -13.07
C CYS A 49 -14.73 6.25 -13.78
N VAL A 50 -14.62 5.11 -13.09
CA VAL A 50 -15.04 3.81 -13.66
C VAL A 50 -16.54 3.77 -13.88
N GLU A 51 -17.34 4.27 -12.95
CA GLU A 51 -18.80 4.38 -13.11
C GLU A 51 -19.19 5.29 -14.27
N LYS A 52 -18.55 6.44 -14.45
CA LYS A 52 -18.76 7.31 -15.61
C LYS A 52 -18.36 6.61 -16.91
N LEU A 53 -17.27 5.84 -16.89
CA LEU A 53 -16.81 5.07 -18.03
C LEU A 53 -17.81 3.98 -18.44
N SER A 54 -18.42 3.27 -17.50
CA SER A 54 -19.42 2.23 -17.78
C SER A 54 -20.67 2.77 -18.50
N LYS A 55 -20.98 4.05 -18.32
CA LYS A 55 -22.10 4.76 -18.97
C LYS A 55 -21.69 5.49 -20.26
N HIS A 56 -20.41 5.39 -20.66
CA HIS A 56 -19.86 6.19 -21.74
C HIS A 56 -20.09 5.54 -23.10
N LYS A 57 -21.05 6.06 -23.89
CA LYS A 57 -21.48 5.49 -25.19
C LYS A 57 -20.37 5.34 -26.24
N LYS A 58 -19.30 6.13 -26.15
CA LYS A 58 -18.19 6.12 -27.12
C LYS A 58 -17.26 4.91 -26.98
N TYR A 59 -17.13 4.37 -25.79
CA TYR A 59 -16.18 3.30 -25.50
C TYR A 59 -16.92 1.99 -25.26
N ASN A 60 -16.65 1.01 -26.11
CA ASN A 60 -17.18 -0.35 -25.95
C ASN A 60 -16.27 -1.13 -24.99
N ILE A 61 -16.67 -1.20 -23.70
CA ILE A 61 -15.90 -1.86 -22.65
C ILE A 61 -16.75 -2.97 -22.06
N GLU A 62 -16.19 -4.16 -22.04
CA GLU A 62 -16.87 -5.31 -21.43
C GLU A 62 -16.91 -5.17 -19.90
N ILE A 63 -17.98 -5.67 -19.30
CA ILE A 63 -18.17 -5.64 -17.84
C ILE A 63 -17.01 -6.29 -17.11
N ILE A 64 -16.45 -7.36 -17.68
CA ILE A 64 -15.29 -8.05 -17.09
C ILE A 64 -14.05 -7.15 -16.96
N GLU A 65 -13.82 -6.26 -17.92
CA GLU A 65 -12.72 -5.29 -17.87
C GLU A 65 -12.96 -4.22 -16.80
N LEU A 66 -14.20 -3.74 -16.68
CA LEU A 66 -14.58 -2.82 -15.60
C LEU A 66 -14.39 -3.46 -14.21
N MET A 67 -14.73 -4.74 -14.07
CA MET A 67 -14.52 -5.49 -12.83
C MET A 67 -13.03 -5.66 -12.50
N LYS A 68 -12.17 -5.92 -13.49
CA LYS A 68 -10.70 -5.96 -13.29
C LYS A 68 -10.18 -4.63 -12.79
N ILE A 69 -10.62 -3.53 -13.40
CA ILE A 69 -10.25 -2.16 -12.99
C ILE A 69 -10.73 -1.88 -11.56
N MET A 70 -11.98 -2.21 -11.24
CA MET A 70 -12.52 -2.02 -9.88
C MET A 70 -11.74 -2.83 -8.84
N LYS A 71 -11.41 -4.10 -9.13
CA LYS A 71 -10.53 -4.90 -8.26
C LYS A 71 -9.17 -4.25 -8.05
N LYS A 72 -8.55 -3.73 -9.11
CA LYS A 72 -7.28 -3.00 -8.98
C LYS A 72 -7.39 -1.77 -8.08
N ILE A 73 -8.45 -0.98 -8.23
CA ILE A 73 -8.69 0.21 -7.40
C ILE A 73 -8.92 -0.20 -5.94
N GLN A 74 -9.72 -1.23 -5.69
CA GLN A 74 -10.02 -1.74 -4.35
C GLN A 74 -8.79 -2.37 -3.69
N ASN A 75 -7.96 -3.06 -4.50
CA ASN A 75 -6.73 -3.70 -4.05
C ASN A 75 -5.53 -2.75 -4.04
N LYS A 76 -5.71 -1.44 -4.31
CA LYS A 76 -4.63 -0.46 -4.17
C LYS A 76 -4.19 -0.46 -2.70
N LYS A 77 -3.10 -1.16 -2.46
CA LYS A 77 -2.51 -1.27 -1.14
C LYS A 77 -2.10 0.12 -0.67
N LYS A 78 -2.39 0.42 0.56
CA LYS A 78 -2.11 1.72 1.19
C LYS A 78 -0.75 1.68 1.88
N ASN A 79 -0.11 2.84 1.99
CA ASN A 79 1.04 2.98 2.86
C ASN A 79 0.65 2.62 4.29
N ILE A 80 1.53 1.92 5.01
CA ILE A 80 1.28 1.51 6.41
C ILE A 80 0.90 2.70 7.30
N LEU A 81 1.53 3.86 7.12
CA LEU A 81 1.27 5.06 7.90
C LEU A 81 -0.17 5.57 7.73
N ASP A 82 -0.72 5.52 6.50
CA ASP A 82 -2.11 5.90 6.23
C ASP A 82 -3.11 4.93 6.86
N ILE A 83 -2.72 3.66 6.99
CA ILE A 83 -3.56 2.62 7.58
C ILE A 83 -3.63 2.78 9.10
N ILE A 84 -2.51 3.08 9.76
CA ILE A 84 -2.44 3.19 11.22
C ILE A 84 -2.86 4.57 11.76
N LYS A 85 -2.86 5.61 10.92
CA LYS A 85 -3.25 6.97 11.32
C LYS A 85 -4.59 7.06 12.07
N PRO A 86 -5.67 6.39 11.65
CA PRO A 86 -6.94 6.38 12.41
C PRO A 86 -6.85 5.66 13.75
N MET A 87 -5.78 4.89 14.01
CA MET A 87 -5.63 4.06 15.22
C MET A 87 -4.70 4.69 16.27
N LEU A 88 -4.20 5.92 16.04
CA LEU A 88 -3.18 6.55 16.90
C LEU A 88 -3.60 6.68 18.37
N ASN A 89 -4.89 6.86 18.62
CA ASN A 89 -5.44 6.98 19.99
C ASN A 89 -5.73 5.63 20.65
N SER A 90 -5.36 4.52 20.03
CA SER A 90 -5.56 3.18 20.57
C SER A 90 -4.32 2.66 21.28
N ASN A 91 -4.52 1.67 22.16
CA ASN A 91 -3.44 1.04 22.94
C ASN A 91 -2.74 -0.11 22.19
N PHE A 92 -2.80 -0.13 20.85
CA PHE A 92 -2.23 -1.24 20.08
C PHE A 92 -0.72 -1.12 19.83
N PHE A 93 -0.12 0.02 20.16
CA PHE A 93 1.25 0.35 19.81
C PHE A 93 2.20 0.23 21.00
N VAL A 94 3.37 -0.33 20.73
CA VAL A 94 4.52 -0.35 21.63
C VAL A 94 5.65 0.43 20.98
N PHE A 95 6.28 1.30 21.74
CA PHE A 95 7.32 2.19 21.25
C PHE A 95 8.67 1.89 21.91
N GLY A 96 9.76 2.19 21.20
CA GLY A 96 11.11 1.96 21.70
C GLY A 96 11.72 0.61 21.30
N VAL A 97 13.05 0.56 21.26
CA VAL A 97 13.81 -0.62 20.85
C VAL A 97 13.70 -1.71 21.92
N ASP A 98 14.04 -1.37 23.17
CA ASP A 98 14.14 -2.34 24.27
C ASP A 98 12.79 -2.95 24.63
N ASP A 99 11.74 -2.13 24.73
CA ASP A 99 10.38 -2.58 25.04
C ASP A 99 9.84 -3.55 23.96
N ASN A 100 10.11 -3.25 22.68
CA ASN A 100 9.72 -4.13 21.60
C ASN A 100 10.48 -5.44 21.65
N ILE A 101 11.80 -5.45 21.89
CA ILE A 101 12.59 -6.67 22.00
C ILE A 101 12.10 -7.54 23.17
N GLU A 102 11.82 -6.93 24.32
CA GLU A 102 11.30 -7.64 25.48
C GLU A 102 9.94 -8.30 25.17
N LEU A 103 9.02 -7.56 24.56
CA LEU A 103 7.68 -8.06 24.24
C LEU A 103 7.67 -9.06 23.08
N ILE A 104 8.63 -9.00 22.15
CA ILE A 104 8.86 -10.05 21.14
C ILE A 104 9.24 -11.36 21.82
N LYS A 105 10.19 -11.33 22.76
CA LYS A 105 10.61 -12.52 23.53
C LYS A 105 9.45 -13.15 24.34
N LYS A 106 8.45 -12.35 24.72
CA LYS A 106 7.22 -12.78 25.42
C LYS A 106 6.08 -13.16 24.46
N ASP A 107 6.34 -13.28 23.15
CA ASP A 107 5.36 -13.56 22.09
C ASP A 107 4.16 -12.57 22.03
N LYS A 108 4.32 -11.36 22.54
CA LYS A 108 3.24 -10.38 22.57
C LYS A 108 3.16 -9.53 21.28
N ILE A 109 4.29 -9.21 20.66
CA ILE A 109 4.32 -8.43 19.40
C ILE A 109 4.00 -9.33 18.21
N LYS A 110 3.23 -8.81 17.27
CA LYS A 110 2.79 -9.53 16.05
C LYS A 110 3.18 -8.83 14.74
N LEU A 111 3.56 -7.54 14.81
CA LEU A 111 4.06 -6.77 13.67
C LEU A 111 5.04 -5.72 14.17
N ILE A 112 6.14 -5.53 13.44
CA ILE A 112 7.10 -4.45 13.64
C ILE A 112 7.06 -3.49 12.46
N ILE A 113 7.07 -2.19 12.74
CA ILE A 113 7.27 -1.11 11.77
C ILE A 113 8.63 -0.51 12.03
N LEU A 114 9.50 -0.54 11.02
CA LEU A 114 10.91 -0.18 11.15
C LEU A 114 11.31 0.85 10.07
N PRO A 115 11.84 2.01 10.44
CA PRO A 115 12.43 2.95 9.48
C PRO A 115 13.71 2.40 8.85
N LYS A 116 13.94 2.70 7.57
CA LYS A 116 15.16 2.30 6.86
C LYS A 116 16.39 3.13 7.26
N ASP A 117 16.18 4.31 7.81
CA ASP A 117 17.22 5.28 8.16
C ASP A 117 17.67 5.24 9.64
N ILE A 118 17.30 4.20 10.37
CA ILE A 118 17.87 3.96 11.71
C ILE A 118 19.21 3.23 11.62
N LYS A 119 19.94 3.16 12.74
CA LYS A 119 21.25 2.46 12.80
C LYS A 119 21.11 1.02 12.35
N GLU A 120 21.97 0.59 11.42
CA GLU A 120 21.95 -0.74 10.78
C GLU A 120 21.92 -1.88 11.81
N LYS A 121 22.67 -1.75 12.91
CA LYS A 121 22.66 -2.73 14.01
C LYS A 121 21.25 -3.06 14.53
N TYR A 122 20.34 -2.08 14.57
CA TYR A 122 18.96 -2.32 15.02
C TYR A 122 18.13 -3.01 13.92
N ILE A 123 18.38 -2.67 12.65
CA ILE A 123 17.72 -3.33 11.53
C ILE A 123 18.05 -4.82 11.53
N ASP A 124 19.34 -5.17 11.67
CA ASP A 124 19.78 -6.57 11.68
C ASP A 124 19.28 -7.32 12.91
N GLU A 125 19.31 -6.66 14.07
CA GLU A 125 18.78 -7.25 15.29
C GLU A 125 17.30 -7.57 15.18
N PHE A 126 16.48 -6.62 14.69
CA PHE A 126 15.04 -6.85 14.51
C PHE A 126 14.76 -7.89 13.44
N LYS A 127 15.48 -7.90 12.31
CA LYS A 127 15.37 -8.96 11.30
C LYS A 127 15.56 -10.34 11.91
N ARG A 128 16.68 -10.54 12.62
CA ARG A 128 17.01 -11.81 13.26
C ARG A 128 15.98 -12.25 14.31
N ILE A 129 15.55 -11.33 15.19
CA ILE A 129 14.62 -11.65 16.27
C ILE A 129 13.21 -11.91 15.70
N CYS A 130 12.76 -11.12 14.75
CA CYS A 130 11.44 -11.26 14.15
C CYS A 130 11.33 -12.54 13.31
N GLU A 131 12.38 -12.88 12.55
CA GLU A 131 12.45 -14.14 11.81
C GLU A 131 12.33 -15.35 12.75
N LYS A 132 13.13 -15.38 13.83
CA LYS A 132 13.09 -16.44 14.84
C LYS A 132 11.70 -16.59 15.47
N ASN A 133 10.97 -15.50 15.68
CA ASN A 133 9.68 -15.48 16.36
C ASN A 133 8.48 -15.42 15.38
N LYS A 134 8.72 -15.54 14.08
CA LYS A 134 7.70 -15.49 13.02
C LYS A 134 6.85 -14.22 13.06
N ILE A 135 7.51 -13.07 13.24
CA ILE A 135 6.88 -11.75 13.30
C ILE A 135 7.17 -11.01 11.99
N SER A 136 6.14 -10.47 11.36
CA SER A 136 6.29 -9.67 10.14
C SER A 136 6.95 -8.32 10.44
N ILE A 137 7.82 -7.86 9.54
CA ILE A 137 8.40 -6.50 9.57
C ILE A 137 7.90 -5.75 8.34
N ILE A 138 7.47 -4.52 8.53
CA ILE A 138 7.19 -3.57 7.45
C ILE A 138 8.17 -2.43 7.55
N PHE A 139 8.91 -2.20 6.48
CA PHE A 139 9.84 -1.09 6.39
C PHE A 139 9.14 0.18 5.92
N ILE A 140 9.48 1.30 6.55
CA ILE A 140 9.06 2.64 6.11
C ILE A 140 10.26 3.46 5.70
N LYS A 141 10.02 4.51 4.90
CA LYS A 141 11.07 5.30 4.28
C LYS A 141 12.00 5.98 5.29
N SER A 142 11.45 6.57 6.36
CA SER A 142 12.26 7.32 7.32
C SER A 142 11.67 7.37 8.73
N LYS A 143 12.54 7.53 9.73
CA LYS A 143 12.19 7.80 11.12
C LYS A 143 11.34 9.07 11.26
N LYS A 144 11.65 10.10 10.48
CA LYS A 144 10.89 11.36 10.46
C LYS A 144 9.40 11.13 10.27
N SER A 145 9.02 10.22 9.39
CA SER A 145 7.61 9.88 9.13
C SER A 145 6.90 9.27 10.36
N LEU A 146 7.62 8.52 11.21
CA LEU A 146 7.07 8.03 12.49
C LEU A 146 6.91 9.17 13.50
N ILE A 147 7.92 10.04 13.60
CA ILE A 147 7.89 11.19 14.52
C ILE A 147 6.70 12.10 14.18
N GLU A 148 6.52 12.43 12.91
CA GLU A 148 5.40 13.25 12.44
C GLU A 148 4.04 12.59 12.73
N LEU A 149 3.94 11.27 12.56
CA LEU A 149 2.70 10.54 12.75
C LEU A 149 2.32 10.44 14.25
N PHE A 150 3.29 10.07 15.11
CA PHE A 150 3.05 9.80 16.53
C PHE A 150 3.31 11.02 17.43
N ASN A 151 3.81 12.12 16.87
CA ASN A 151 4.21 13.35 17.57
C ASN A 151 5.16 13.08 18.76
N ARG A 152 6.10 12.15 18.59
CA ARG A 152 7.09 11.74 19.58
C ARG A 152 8.32 11.13 18.92
N ASP A 153 9.46 11.16 19.58
CA ASP A 153 10.67 10.51 19.06
C ASP A 153 10.57 8.99 19.17
N VAL A 154 10.45 8.33 18.02
CA VAL A 154 10.22 6.89 17.90
C VAL A 154 11.16 6.29 16.88
N ASN A 155 11.90 5.26 17.29
CA ASN A 155 12.78 4.49 16.40
C ASN A 155 12.11 3.23 15.82
N VAL A 156 11.21 2.63 16.60
CA VAL A 156 10.55 1.36 16.26
C VAL A 156 9.14 1.38 16.83
N VAL A 157 8.19 0.81 16.10
CA VAL A 157 6.82 0.63 16.57
C VAL A 157 6.43 -0.83 16.42
N GLY A 158 6.03 -1.44 17.55
CA GLY A 158 5.43 -2.76 17.58
C GLY A 158 3.91 -2.70 17.68
N ILE A 159 3.23 -3.70 17.12
CA ILE A 159 1.78 -3.88 17.24
C ILE A 159 1.51 -5.28 17.77
N PHE A 160 0.70 -5.37 18.84
CA PHE A 160 0.46 -6.65 19.51
C PHE A 160 -0.91 -7.27 19.19
N ASP A 161 -1.91 -6.52 18.77
CA ASP A 161 -3.23 -7.06 18.48
C ASP A 161 -3.28 -7.82 17.15
N LYS A 162 -3.57 -9.14 17.20
CA LYS A 162 -3.59 -10.03 16.04
C LYS A 162 -4.65 -9.62 14.98
N LYS A 163 -5.81 -9.12 15.40
CA LYS A 163 -6.89 -8.73 14.48
C LYS A 163 -6.50 -7.46 13.74
N VAL A 164 -5.93 -6.50 14.46
CA VAL A 164 -5.40 -5.25 13.89
C VAL A 164 -4.29 -5.57 12.90
N VAL A 165 -3.31 -6.39 13.27
CA VAL A 165 -2.20 -6.81 12.39
C VAL A 165 -2.71 -7.48 11.12
N ARG A 166 -3.65 -8.42 11.22
CA ARG A 166 -4.26 -9.07 10.06
C ARG A 166 -4.95 -8.05 9.13
N GLY A 167 -5.67 -7.10 9.71
CA GLY A 167 -6.32 -6.02 8.97
C GLY A 167 -5.32 -5.10 8.25
N ILE A 168 -4.18 -4.82 8.88
CA ILE A 168 -3.08 -4.03 8.32
C ILE A 168 -2.42 -4.79 7.15
N LEU A 169 -1.99 -6.04 7.38
CA LEU A 169 -1.27 -6.85 6.38
C LEU A 169 -2.11 -7.10 5.10
N ASN A 170 -3.43 -7.12 5.22
CA ASN A 170 -4.32 -7.24 4.07
C ASN A 170 -4.43 -5.95 3.23
N LYS A 171 -4.12 -4.80 3.82
CA LYS A 171 -4.32 -3.48 3.19
C LYS A 171 -3.00 -2.78 2.82
N VAL A 172 -1.90 -3.17 3.44
CA VAL A 172 -0.61 -2.51 3.24
C VAL A 172 0.00 -2.87 1.89
N GLU A 173 0.65 -1.91 1.27
CA GLU A 173 1.55 -2.15 0.15
C GLU A 173 2.84 -2.79 0.70
N VAL A 174 3.17 -3.98 0.20
CA VAL A 174 4.38 -4.71 0.59
C VAL A 174 5.44 -4.47 -0.46
N THR A 175 6.59 -4.00 -0.03
CA THR A 175 7.78 -3.89 -0.85
C THR A 175 8.58 -5.19 -0.80
N ASP A 176 9.50 -5.40 -1.75
CA ASP A 176 10.37 -6.58 -1.78
C ASP A 176 11.29 -6.68 -0.55
N GLU A 177 11.42 -5.57 0.20
CA GLU A 177 12.22 -5.49 1.41
C GLU A 177 11.44 -5.82 2.69
N ASP A 178 10.11 -5.86 2.60
CA ASP A 178 9.27 -6.20 3.74
C ASP A 178 9.34 -7.71 4.01
N ILE A 179 9.63 -8.08 5.24
CA ILE A 179 9.68 -9.47 5.67
C ILE A 179 8.27 -9.88 6.10
N ARG A 180 7.64 -10.75 5.31
CA ARG A 180 6.42 -11.45 5.70
C ARG A 180 6.77 -12.88 6.07
N ILE A 181 6.44 -13.24 7.29
CA ILE A 181 6.52 -14.62 7.76
C ILE A 181 5.09 -15.17 7.77
N SER A 182 4.83 -16.11 6.86
CA SER A 182 3.53 -16.81 6.75
C SER A 182 3.31 -17.77 7.90
#